data_78b34323a7c0a7391ee9b2e932f7310d
#
_entry.id   78b34323a7c0a7391ee9b2e932f7310d
#
_cell.length_a   1.000
_cell.length_b   1.000
_cell.length_c   1.000
_cell.angle_alpha   90.00
_cell.angle_beta   90.00
_cell.angle_gamma   90.00
#
_symmetry.space_group_name_H-M   'P 1'
#
loop_
_entity.id
_entity.type
_entity.pdbx_description
1 polymer ?
#
loop_
_entity_poly.entity_id
_entity_poly.type
_entity_poly.pdbx_seq_one_letter_code
_entity_poly.pdbx_strand_id
1 'polypeptide(L)'
;MADYRKMWEDLGMDVKTHDLLCEALPGAFGDVYLAQENRPEGMDFFNMVVADIHGIRPQELVDFQKEGGKVVGSFCIHVPDEVVIAAGAIATGLCSGSQFWVPDGEKFLPTATCPLIKASLGARFGKTCPFFRICDLFVGETTCDGKKKAWEILAEDAPMHIMDIPQMKRPQDFEKWALEIKGYIKKLEELTGNKVPPESLKKAIEIVNNKRKALQRLNNFRKLENIPISGKDALLIHQIAFYDDPTRFATMVNKLCDELDNRKKENVSVFKKGTKRILLTGTPLSIPNWKIHHIIETTGGAVVCEEMCTGIRYCEALVEETGTTIDEMVNSLTKRYLGHINCACFTPNKERIDDIIRLAKEYNADGVIDLNLKFCNIYDTEGYFVEKALREHNIPCLGIETDYTDEDAEQLKTRIGAFIEMLR
;
A
#
# COMPACT_ATOMS: atom_id res chain seq x y z
N MET A 1 11.32 24.76 -6.58
CA MET A 1 10.16 24.13 -5.93
C MET A 1 9.13 25.21 -5.64
N ALA A 2 7.84 24.93 -5.86
CA ALA A 2 6.79 25.86 -5.44
C ALA A 2 6.80 26.01 -3.91
N ASP A 3 6.40 27.19 -3.42
CA ASP A 3 6.32 27.42 -1.98
C ASP A 3 4.93 27.01 -1.47
N TYR A 4 4.87 25.87 -0.78
CA TYR A 4 3.64 25.33 -0.18
C TYR A 4 3.47 25.73 1.28
N ARG A 5 4.36 26.55 1.84
CA ARG A 5 4.37 26.88 3.27
C ARG A 5 3.05 27.45 3.75
N LYS A 6 2.47 28.38 2.96
CA LYS A 6 1.17 28.95 3.29
C LYS A 6 0.06 27.90 3.32
N MET A 7 0.04 26.95 2.40
CA MET A 7 -0.93 25.83 2.41
C MET A 7 -0.80 25.02 3.70
N TRP A 8 0.42 24.68 4.12
CA TRP A 8 0.66 23.92 5.35
C TRP A 8 0.23 24.70 6.60
N GLU A 9 0.51 26.01 6.65
CA GLU A 9 0.07 26.89 7.73
C GLU A 9 -1.47 26.99 7.80
N ASP A 10 -2.14 27.17 6.65
CA ASP A 10 -3.61 27.21 6.54
C ASP A 10 -4.27 25.88 6.95
N LEU A 11 -3.60 24.74 6.74
CA LEU A 11 -4.01 23.42 7.23
C LEU A 11 -3.76 23.22 8.72
N GLY A 12 -3.15 24.17 9.41
CA GLY A 12 -2.82 24.10 10.84
C GLY A 12 -1.74 23.07 11.15
N MET A 13 -0.77 22.88 10.24
CA MET A 13 0.35 21.98 10.46
C MET A 13 1.40 22.60 11.39
N ASP A 14 2.14 21.75 12.09
CA ASP A 14 3.39 22.12 12.73
C ASP A 14 4.48 22.19 11.65
N VAL A 15 4.56 23.33 10.98
CA VAL A 15 5.46 23.53 9.83
C VAL A 15 6.92 23.42 10.25
N LYS A 16 7.27 23.83 11.46
CA LYS A 16 8.64 23.75 11.96
C LYS A 16 9.11 22.30 12.09
N THR A 17 8.28 21.45 12.65
CA THR A 17 8.56 19.99 12.77
C THR A 17 8.47 19.31 11.42
N HIS A 18 7.54 19.74 10.55
CA HIS A 18 7.42 19.25 9.18
C HIS A 18 8.66 19.55 8.31
N ASP A 19 9.30 20.71 8.48
CA ASP A 19 10.53 21.06 7.77
C ASP A 19 11.64 20.01 8.00
N LEU A 20 11.75 19.45 9.23
CA LEU A 20 12.73 18.39 9.53
C LEU A 20 12.50 17.11 8.70
N LEU A 21 11.22 16.76 8.48
CA LEU A 21 10.87 15.62 7.61
C LEU A 21 11.24 15.90 6.15
N CYS A 22 10.95 17.11 5.67
CA CYS A 22 11.30 17.54 4.31
C CYS A 22 12.81 17.61 4.06
N GLU A 23 13.59 17.95 5.08
CA GLU A 23 15.06 17.98 5.00
C GLU A 23 15.66 16.56 4.96
N ALA A 24 15.06 15.60 5.67
CA ALA A 24 15.56 14.22 5.73
C ALA A 24 15.22 13.38 4.47
N LEU A 25 14.06 13.61 3.86
CA LEU A 25 13.53 12.79 2.76
C LEU A 25 14.47 12.76 1.52
N PRO A 26 15.05 13.86 1.03
CA PRO A 26 15.91 13.84 -0.16
C PRO A 26 17.15 12.96 0.00
N GLY A 27 17.76 12.93 1.20
CA GLY A 27 18.90 12.05 1.49
C GLY A 27 18.51 10.58 1.41
N ALA A 28 17.48 10.18 2.16
CA ALA A 28 17.00 8.79 2.17
C ALA A 28 16.52 8.34 0.77
N PHE A 29 15.84 9.22 0.03
CA PHE A 29 15.40 8.92 -1.33
C PHE A 29 16.58 8.81 -2.31
N GLY A 30 17.57 9.69 -2.19
CA GLY A 30 18.78 9.69 -3.00
C GLY A 30 19.54 8.37 -2.86
N ASP A 31 19.80 7.94 -1.64
CA ASP A 31 20.54 6.72 -1.34
C ASP A 31 19.82 5.44 -1.83
N VAL A 32 18.51 5.39 -1.68
CA VAL A 32 17.73 4.19 -2.04
C VAL A 32 17.42 4.12 -3.53
N TYR A 33 17.03 5.24 -4.14
CA TYR A 33 16.47 5.28 -5.49
C TYR A 33 17.39 5.89 -6.53
N LEU A 34 17.95 7.09 -6.28
CA LEU A 34 18.72 7.79 -7.30
C LEU A 34 20.13 7.21 -7.50
N ALA A 35 20.64 6.47 -6.53
CA ALA A 35 21.90 5.73 -6.64
C ALA A 35 21.81 4.44 -7.47
N GLN A 36 20.61 4.03 -7.92
CA GLN A 36 20.43 2.83 -8.75
C GLN A 36 20.98 3.04 -10.16
N GLU A 37 21.71 2.04 -10.66
CA GLU A 37 22.18 2.02 -12.05
C GLU A 37 21.10 1.47 -13.00
N ASN A 38 21.13 1.87 -14.26
CA ASN A 38 20.28 1.34 -15.34
C ASN A 38 18.76 1.41 -15.04
N ARG A 39 18.32 2.44 -14.32
CA ARG A 39 16.92 2.69 -14.03
C ARG A 39 16.15 3.07 -15.31
N PRO A 40 14.86 2.67 -15.45
CA PRO A 40 14.00 3.18 -16.52
C PRO A 40 13.82 4.71 -16.45
N GLU A 41 13.81 5.40 -17.58
CA GLU A 41 13.58 6.86 -17.66
C GLU A 41 12.16 7.23 -17.21
N GLY A 42 11.19 6.39 -17.47
CA GLY A 42 9.81 6.57 -17.02
C GLY A 42 9.63 6.66 -15.50
N MET A 43 10.68 6.34 -14.72
CA MET A 43 10.67 6.54 -13.26
C MET A 43 10.73 8.02 -12.85
N ASP A 44 11.08 8.95 -13.74
CA ASP A 44 11.19 10.38 -13.43
C ASP A 44 9.88 10.97 -12.91
N PHE A 45 8.74 10.55 -13.46
CA PHE A 45 7.43 10.95 -12.94
C PHE A 45 7.24 10.52 -11.48
N PHE A 46 7.55 9.28 -11.17
CA PHE A 46 7.38 8.72 -9.81
C PHE A 46 8.38 9.33 -8.82
N ASN A 47 9.59 9.64 -9.28
CA ASN A 47 10.57 10.38 -8.50
C ASN A 47 10.06 11.77 -8.11
N MET A 48 9.45 12.49 -9.08
CA MET A 48 8.86 13.81 -8.85
C MET A 48 7.71 13.74 -7.84
N VAL A 49 6.81 12.76 -7.96
CA VAL A 49 5.68 12.59 -7.04
C VAL A 49 6.17 12.39 -5.60
N VAL A 50 7.24 11.64 -5.38
CA VAL A 50 7.79 11.43 -4.03
C VAL A 50 8.60 12.63 -3.56
N ALA A 51 9.40 13.24 -4.42
CA ALA A 51 10.18 14.42 -4.06
C ALA A 51 9.29 15.59 -3.61
N ASP A 52 8.06 15.64 -4.08
CA ASP A 52 7.08 16.69 -3.76
C ASP A 52 5.79 16.11 -3.13
N ILE A 53 5.92 15.01 -2.38
CA ILE A 53 4.76 14.26 -1.86
C ILE A 53 3.87 15.11 -0.95
N HIS A 54 4.42 16.09 -0.24
CA HIS A 54 3.69 17.01 0.63
C HIS A 54 3.36 18.36 -0.04
N GLY A 55 3.58 18.47 -1.35
CA GLY A 55 3.38 19.70 -2.15
C GLY A 55 2.26 19.56 -3.16
N ILE A 56 2.58 19.10 -4.39
CA ILE A 56 1.65 19.12 -5.55
C ILE A 56 0.33 18.44 -5.22
N ARG A 57 0.36 17.17 -4.79
CA ARG A 57 -0.88 16.43 -4.56
C ARG A 57 -1.72 17.01 -3.42
N PRO A 58 -1.19 17.34 -2.24
CA PRO A 58 -1.92 18.08 -1.22
C PRO A 58 -2.55 19.38 -1.73
N GLN A 59 -1.83 20.15 -2.56
CA GLN A 59 -2.37 21.38 -3.15
C GLN A 59 -3.58 21.11 -4.06
N GLU A 60 -3.52 20.08 -4.91
CA GLU A 60 -4.67 19.64 -5.74
C GLU A 60 -5.89 19.30 -4.88
N LEU A 61 -5.67 18.60 -3.74
CA LEU A 61 -6.74 18.23 -2.81
C LEU A 61 -7.35 19.44 -2.11
N VAL A 62 -6.53 20.39 -1.68
CA VAL A 62 -6.97 21.65 -1.07
C VAL A 62 -7.77 22.50 -2.07
N ASP A 63 -7.31 22.57 -3.31
CA ASP A 63 -8.01 23.34 -4.34
C ASP A 63 -9.36 22.70 -4.69
N PHE A 64 -9.42 21.37 -4.75
CA PHE A 64 -10.67 20.62 -4.90
C PHE A 64 -11.66 20.90 -3.75
N GLN A 65 -11.16 20.99 -2.49
CA GLN A 65 -12.01 21.35 -1.34
C GLN A 65 -12.53 22.80 -1.40
N LYS A 66 -11.72 23.77 -1.90
CA LYS A 66 -12.16 25.15 -2.12
C LYS A 66 -13.32 25.25 -3.14
N GLU A 67 -13.40 24.31 -4.07
CA GLU A 67 -14.49 24.17 -5.03
C GLU A 67 -15.71 23.41 -4.46
N GLY A 68 -15.69 23.06 -3.19
CA GLY A 68 -16.77 22.33 -2.49
C GLY A 68 -16.61 20.81 -2.51
N GLY A 69 -15.52 20.28 -3.06
CA GLY A 69 -15.22 18.86 -3.09
C GLY A 69 -14.89 18.28 -1.71
N LYS A 70 -14.89 16.96 -1.59
CA LYS A 70 -14.59 16.21 -0.35
C LYS A 70 -13.46 15.25 -0.54
N VAL A 71 -12.58 15.13 0.46
CA VAL A 71 -11.45 14.21 0.48
C VAL A 71 -11.66 13.16 1.56
N VAL A 72 -11.53 11.89 1.19
CA VAL A 72 -11.73 10.74 2.07
C VAL A 72 -10.42 9.97 2.19
N GLY A 73 -9.93 9.83 3.41
CA GLY A 73 -8.70 9.10 3.72
C GLY A 73 -8.98 7.69 4.23
N SER A 74 -8.29 6.68 3.71
CA SER A 74 -8.44 5.28 4.12
C SER A 74 -7.14 4.65 4.60
N PHE A 75 -7.24 3.71 5.56
CA PHE A 75 -6.09 3.03 6.17
C PHE A 75 -5.87 1.61 5.63
N CYS A 76 -6.70 1.14 4.71
CA CYS A 76 -6.61 -0.24 4.24
C CYS A 76 -7.17 -0.43 2.85
N ILE A 77 -6.59 -1.39 2.13
CA ILE A 77 -7.06 -1.81 0.81
C ILE A 77 -8.43 -2.53 0.81
N HIS A 78 -9.01 -2.80 1.96
CA HIS A 78 -10.39 -3.30 2.08
C HIS A 78 -11.44 -2.19 1.89
N VAL A 79 -11.06 -0.92 2.02
CA VAL A 79 -11.97 0.21 1.76
C VAL A 79 -12.08 0.44 0.26
N PRO A 80 -13.29 0.37 -0.34
CA PRO A 80 -13.44 0.50 -1.79
C PRO A 80 -13.34 1.95 -2.26
N ASP A 81 -12.24 2.30 -2.94
CA ASP A 81 -12.03 3.61 -3.57
C ASP A 81 -13.15 3.94 -4.59
N GLU A 82 -13.70 2.92 -5.24
CA GLU A 82 -14.78 3.04 -6.22
C GLU A 82 -16.00 3.78 -5.65
N VAL A 83 -16.32 3.52 -4.39
CA VAL A 83 -17.48 4.16 -3.73
C VAL A 83 -17.21 5.64 -3.47
N VAL A 84 -15.97 5.99 -3.09
CA VAL A 84 -15.55 7.38 -2.89
C VAL A 84 -15.63 8.17 -4.19
N ILE A 85 -15.06 7.62 -5.26
CA ILE A 85 -15.05 8.25 -6.59
C ILE A 85 -16.50 8.39 -7.12
N ALA A 86 -17.34 7.37 -6.93
CA ALA A 86 -18.73 7.39 -7.37
C ALA A 86 -19.58 8.47 -6.69
N ALA A 87 -19.25 8.81 -5.44
CA ALA A 87 -19.87 9.90 -4.69
C ALA A 87 -19.34 11.31 -5.09
N GLY A 88 -18.38 11.39 -6.01
CA GLY A 88 -17.74 12.64 -6.42
C GLY A 88 -16.70 13.16 -5.42
N ALA A 89 -16.16 12.30 -4.58
CA ALA A 89 -15.07 12.63 -3.67
C ALA A 89 -13.72 12.07 -4.18
N ILE A 90 -12.62 12.52 -3.57
CA ILE A 90 -11.29 12.00 -3.86
C ILE A 90 -10.86 11.07 -2.72
N ALA A 91 -10.39 9.85 -3.08
CA ALA A 91 -9.80 8.89 -2.16
C ALA A 91 -8.30 9.13 -2.02
N THR A 92 -7.76 9.00 -0.80
CA THR A 92 -6.31 9.00 -0.53
C THR A 92 -5.95 7.99 0.56
N GLY A 93 -4.75 7.41 0.46
CA GLY A 93 -4.22 6.54 1.51
C GLY A 93 -3.68 7.33 2.70
N LEU A 94 -3.76 6.74 3.89
CA LEU A 94 -3.33 7.38 5.15
C LEU A 94 -2.33 6.54 5.97
N CYS A 95 -1.82 5.43 5.44
CA CYS A 95 -0.81 4.64 6.14
C CYS A 95 0.56 5.33 6.10
N SER A 96 1.21 5.48 7.27
CA SER A 96 2.53 6.08 7.41
C SER A 96 3.58 5.02 7.76
N GLY A 97 4.71 5.02 7.05
CA GLY A 97 5.78 4.04 7.19
C GLY A 97 7.10 4.61 7.75
N SER A 98 7.05 5.65 8.58
CA SER A 98 8.24 6.33 9.10
C SER A 98 8.32 6.32 10.61
N GLN A 99 9.53 6.12 11.13
CA GLN A 99 9.85 6.30 12.54
C GLN A 99 9.59 7.74 13.03
N PHE A 100 9.63 8.72 12.14
CA PHE A 100 9.40 10.13 12.47
C PHE A 100 8.08 10.35 13.23
N TRP A 101 7.02 9.62 12.88
CA TRP A 101 5.69 9.77 13.51
C TRP A 101 5.44 8.85 14.70
N VAL A 102 6.27 7.82 14.92
CA VAL A 102 6.07 6.84 16.00
C VAL A 102 6.02 7.48 17.39
N PRO A 103 6.93 8.41 17.77
CA PRO A 103 6.90 9.03 19.10
C PRO A 103 5.61 9.79 19.40
N ASP A 104 5.02 10.46 18.41
CA ASP A 104 3.75 11.16 18.58
C ASP A 104 2.58 10.19 18.76
N GLY A 105 2.60 9.04 18.09
CA GLY A 105 1.63 7.97 18.27
C GLY A 105 1.73 7.29 19.65
N GLU A 106 2.94 7.18 20.20
CA GLU A 106 3.19 6.60 21.54
C GLU A 106 2.66 7.46 22.69
N LYS A 107 2.30 8.71 22.43
CA LYS A 107 1.59 9.55 23.42
C LYS A 107 0.17 9.04 23.69
N PHE A 108 -0.40 8.25 22.77
CA PHE A 108 -1.78 7.74 22.84
C PHE A 108 -1.85 6.20 22.89
N LEU A 109 -0.80 5.52 22.44
CA LEU A 109 -0.77 4.06 22.28
C LEU A 109 0.37 3.45 23.09
N PRO A 110 0.20 2.23 23.62
CA PRO A 110 1.29 1.49 24.25
C PRO A 110 2.47 1.30 23.30
N THR A 111 3.69 1.31 23.84
CA THR A 111 4.94 1.06 23.08
C THR A 111 4.88 -0.28 22.34
N ALA A 112 4.26 -1.31 22.92
CA ALA A 112 4.02 -2.63 22.32
C ALA A 112 2.87 -2.64 21.30
N THR A 113 2.64 -1.53 20.59
CA THR A 113 1.70 -1.44 19.46
C THR A 113 2.46 -1.44 18.15
N CYS A 114 1.88 -2.04 17.11
CA CYS A 114 2.44 -2.08 15.76
C CYS A 114 2.90 -0.68 15.28
N PRO A 115 4.13 -0.53 14.75
CA PRO A 115 4.67 0.75 14.30
C PRO A 115 3.79 1.44 13.25
N LEU A 116 3.13 0.68 12.37
CA LEU A 116 2.23 1.23 11.36
C LEU A 116 1.06 1.98 11.99
N ILE A 117 0.48 1.44 13.07
CA ILE A 117 -0.63 2.06 13.78
C ILE A 117 -0.13 3.31 14.53
N LYS A 118 1.01 3.19 15.23
CA LYS A 118 1.61 4.32 15.94
C LYS A 118 1.95 5.47 14.99
N ALA A 119 2.62 5.17 13.88
CA ALA A 119 2.99 6.18 12.88
C ALA A 119 1.77 6.84 12.24
N SER A 120 0.69 6.09 11.97
CA SER A 120 -0.54 6.64 11.42
C SER A 120 -1.24 7.62 12.37
N LEU A 121 -1.35 7.29 13.67
CA LEU A 121 -1.86 8.22 14.66
C LEU A 121 -0.91 9.42 14.87
N GLY A 122 0.38 9.16 14.92
CA GLY A 122 1.41 10.20 15.07
C GLY A 122 1.39 11.22 13.93
N ALA A 123 1.16 10.78 12.70
CA ALA A 123 1.03 11.69 11.54
C ALA A 123 -0.17 12.66 11.69
N ARG A 124 -1.27 12.20 12.30
CA ARG A 124 -2.43 13.05 12.60
C ARG A 124 -2.17 13.99 13.77
N PHE A 125 -1.80 13.42 14.94
CA PHE A 125 -1.69 14.18 16.19
C PHE A 125 -0.44 15.06 16.24
N GLY A 126 0.66 14.68 15.59
CA GLY A 126 1.84 15.50 15.40
C GLY A 126 1.64 16.66 14.41
N LYS A 127 0.52 16.68 13.66
CA LYS A 127 0.16 17.72 12.69
C LYS A 127 1.23 17.97 11.63
N THR A 128 1.93 16.94 11.18
CA THR A 128 3.08 17.04 10.28
C THR A 128 2.85 16.39 8.92
N CYS A 129 1.68 15.78 8.68
CA CYS A 129 1.32 15.20 7.40
C CYS A 129 0.11 15.93 6.78
N PRO A 130 0.24 16.58 5.60
CA PRO A 130 -0.85 17.32 4.99
C PRO A 130 -2.06 16.43 4.63
N PHE A 131 -1.84 15.18 4.21
CA PHE A 131 -2.93 14.26 3.89
C PHE A 131 -3.87 14.04 5.08
N PHE A 132 -3.32 13.90 6.30
CA PHE A 132 -4.12 13.77 7.51
C PHE A 132 -4.82 15.07 7.93
N ARG A 133 -4.38 16.22 7.41
CA ARG A 133 -5.01 17.53 7.70
C ARG A 133 -6.13 17.88 6.70
N ILE A 134 -6.03 17.36 5.47
CA ILE A 134 -6.95 17.66 4.38
C ILE A 134 -8.22 16.80 4.46
N CYS A 135 -8.18 15.57 4.95
CA CYS A 135 -9.32 14.65 4.90
C CYS A 135 -10.56 15.17 5.65
N ASP A 136 -11.71 15.18 4.96
CA ASP A 136 -13.03 15.47 5.52
C ASP A 136 -13.62 14.27 6.26
N LEU A 137 -13.21 13.04 5.90
CA LEU A 137 -13.62 11.79 6.52
C LEU A 137 -12.46 10.81 6.52
N PHE A 138 -12.27 10.13 7.65
CA PHE A 138 -11.35 9.02 7.80
C PHE A 138 -12.12 7.70 7.78
N VAL A 139 -11.61 6.71 7.05
CA VAL A 139 -12.24 5.39 6.99
C VAL A 139 -11.26 4.34 7.51
N GLY A 140 -11.62 3.74 8.61
CA GLY A 140 -10.91 2.65 9.26
C GLY A 140 -11.65 1.33 9.11
N GLU A 141 -10.95 0.23 9.20
CA GLU A 141 -11.49 -1.13 9.17
C GLU A 141 -11.04 -1.94 10.38
N THR A 142 -11.78 -2.99 10.71
CA THR A 142 -11.56 -3.80 11.92
C THR A 142 -10.68 -5.02 11.68
N THR A 143 -9.58 -4.86 10.93
CA THR A 143 -8.67 -5.98 10.59
C THR A 143 -7.86 -6.52 11.76
N CYS A 144 -7.60 -5.74 12.80
CA CYS A 144 -6.94 -6.20 14.01
C CYS A 144 -7.36 -5.39 15.24
N ASP A 145 -7.10 -5.91 16.44
CA ASP A 145 -7.48 -5.27 17.71
C ASP A 145 -6.80 -3.91 17.92
N GLY A 146 -5.54 -3.78 17.50
CA GLY A 146 -4.82 -2.52 17.59
C GLY A 146 -5.48 -1.42 16.75
N LYS A 147 -5.86 -1.72 15.51
CA LYS A 147 -6.56 -0.78 14.63
C LYS A 147 -7.94 -0.40 15.20
N LYS A 148 -8.75 -1.39 15.59
CA LYS A 148 -10.08 -1.11 16.16
C LYS A 148 -10.04 -0.06 17.27
N LYS A 149 -9.07 -0.19 18.18
CA LYS A 149 -8.93 0.74 19.31
C LYS A 149 -8.25 2.05 18.92
N ALA A 150 -7.33 2.03 17.98
CA ALA A 150 -6.72 3.24 17.44
C ALA A 150 -7.76 4.14 16.73
N TRP A 151 -8.75 3.52 16.05
CA TRP A 151 -9.81 4.29 15.40
C TRP A 151 -10.76 4.98 16.39
N GLU A 152 -11.01 4.40 17.57
CA GLU A 152 -11.76 5.07 18.64
C GLU A 152 -11.01 6.33 19.13
N ILE A 153 -9.68 6.24 19.30
CA ILE A 153 -8.85 7.40 19.69
C ILE A 153 -8.87 8.47 18.58
N LEU A 154 -8.72 8.05 17.32
CA LEU A 154 -8.74 8.98 16.20
C LEU A 154 -10.10 9.68 16.04
N ALA A 155 -11.19 8.99 16.35
CA ALA A 155 -12.56 9.51 16.29
C ALA A 155 -12.83 10.66 17.29
N GLU A 156 -12.00 10.80 18.32
CA GLU A 156 -12.10 11.95 19.26
C GLU A 156 -11.61 13.26 18.61
N ASP A 157 -10.78 13.18 17.56
CA ASP A 157 -10.16 14.35 16.89
C ASP A 157 -10.63 14.56 15.44
N ALA A 158 -11.22 13.55 14.81
CA ALA A 158 -11.57 13.59 13.40
C ALA A 158 -12.83 12.79 13.06
N PRO A 159 -13.62 13.19 12.04
CA PRO A 159 -14.74 12.41 11.57
C PRO A 159 -14.29 11.03 11.08
N MET A 160 -14.80 9.96 11.71
CA MET A 160 -14.48 8.57 11.38
C MET A 160 -15.69 7.81 10.88
N HIS A 161 -15.47 6.94 9.90
CA HIS A 161 -16.37 5.86 9.52
C HIS A 161 -15.62 4.54 9.67
N ILE A 162 -16.18 3.62 10.45
CA ILE A 162 -15.54 2.32 10.72
C ILE A 162 -16.33 1.25 9.96
N MET A 163 -15.65 0.50 9.11
CA MET A 163 -16.18 -0.64 8.37
C MET A 163 -15.81 -1.92 9.14
N ASP A 164 -16.84 -2.65 9.61
CA ASP A 164 -16.64 -3.88 10.39
C ASP A 164 -16.43 -5.08 9.47
N ILE A 165 -15.14 -5.37 9.18
CA ILE A 165 -14.77 -6.47 8.30
C ILE A 165 -15.03 -7.83 8.97
N PRO A 166 -15.77 -8.75 8.32
CA PRO A 166 -15.90 -10.13 8.79
C PRO A 166 -14.53 -10.84 8.80
N GLN A 167 -14.26 -11.60 9.85
CA GLN A 167 -13.00 -12.34 9.96
C GLN A 167 -13.04 -13.74 9.35
N MET A 168 -14.18 -14.12 8.74
CA MET A 168 -14.38 -15.37 8.01
C MET A 168 -14.99 -15.07 6.64
N LYS A 169 -14.98 -16.07 5.74
CA LYS A 169 -15.51 -15.93 4.36
C LYS A 169 -16.68 -16.88 4.12
N ARG A 170 -17.64 -16.92 5.07
CA ARG A 170 -18.88 -17.70 4.96
C ARG A 170 -19.96 -16.91 4.20
N PRO A 171 -21.02 -17.52 3.69
CA PRO A 171 -22.09 -16.80 2.98
C PRO A 171 -22.63 -15.58 3.73
N GLN A 172 -22.91 -15.70 5.03
CA GLN A 172 -23.40 -14.61 5.87
C GLN A 172 -22.35 -13.48 6.06
N ASP A 173 -21.06 -13.79 5.92
CA ASP A 173 -19.99 -12.78 6.01
C ASP A 173 -19.96 -11.92 4.74
N PHE A 174 -20.25 -12.48 3.58
CA PHE A 174 -20.43 -11.73 2.33
C PHE A 174 -21.66 -10.82 2.40
N GLU A 175 -22.78 -11.31 2.96
CA GLU A 175 -23.97 -10.50 3.19
C GLU A 175 -23.68 -9.32 4.12
N LYS A 176 -22.97 -9.57 5.23
CA LYS A 176 -22.53 -8.53 6.17
C LYS A 176 -21.67 -7.49 5.46
N TRP A 177 -20.66 -7.92 4.69
CA TRP A 177 -19.78 -6.98 4.00
C TRP A 177 -20.51 -6.17 2.93
N ALA A 178 -21.47 -6.74 2.23
CA ALA A 178 -22.34 -6.01 1.31
C ALA A 178 -23.14 -4.90 2.03
N LEU A 179 -23.62 -5.17 3.25
CA LEU A 179 -24.30 -4.16 4.07
C LEU A 179 -23.36 -3.06 4.53
N GLU A 180 -22.10 -3.38 4.91
CA GLU A 180 -21.07 -2.39 5.23
C GLU A 180 -20.78 -1.47 4.03
N ILE A 181 -20.64 -2.02 2.81
CA ILE A 181 -20.44 -1.21 1.59
C ILE A 181 -21.65 -0.32 1.33
N LYS A 182 -22.89 -0.81 1.50
CA LYS A 182 -24.09 0.01 1.37
C LYS A 182 -24.17 1.13 2.42
N GLY A 183 -23.79 0.82 3.65
CA GLY A 183 -23.68 1.81 4.72
C GLY A 183 -22.65 2.89 4.39
N TYR A 184 -21.53 2.48 3.79
CA TYR A 184 -20.49 3.40 3.34
C TYR A 184 -20.95 4.29 2.18
N ILE A 185 -21.65 3.75 1.18
CA ILE A 185 -22.30 4.55 0.12
C ILE A 185 -23.16 5.65 0.74
N LYS A 186 -24.06 5.28 1.67
CA LYS A 186 -24.94 6.24 2.35
C LYS A 186 -24.15 7.30 3.10
N LYS A 187 -23.08 6.92 3.80
CA LYS A 187 -22.20 7.85 4.53
C LYS A 187 -21.55 8.86 3.58
N LEU A 188 -21.13 8.42 2.40
CA LEU A 188 -20.53 9.30 1.41
C LEU A 188 -21.55 10.20 0.74
N GLU A 189 -22.77 9.73 0.49
CA GLU A 189 -23.87 10.57 0.03
C GLU A 189 -24.20 11.71 1.03
N GLU A 190 -24.18 11.39 2.33
CA GLU A 190 -24.37 12.38 3.40
C GLU A 190 -23.22 13.40 3.45
N LEU A 191 -21.98 12.96 3.24
CA LEU A 191 -20.77 13.79 3.27
C LEU A 191 -20.71 14.76 2.08
N THR A 192 -21.00 14.26 0.88
CA THR A 192 -20.86 15.03 -0.36
C THR A 192 -22.11 15.78 -0.76
N GLY A 193 -23.27 15.37 -0.25
CA GLY A 193 -24.59 15.83 -0.73
C GLY A 193 -25.00 15.24 -2.08
N ASN A 194 -24.16 14.40 -2.69
CA ASN A 194 -24.42 13.77 -3.97
C ASN A 194 -25.03 12.38 -3.80
N LYS A 195 -25.91 11.97 -4.71
CA LYS A 195 -26.32 10.57 -4.81
C LYS A 195 -25.30 9.77 -5.60
N VAL A 196 -25.26 8.47 -5.34
CA VAL A 196 -24.43 7.51 -6.07
C VAL A 196 -25.31 6.71 -7.03
N PRO A 197 -25.56 7.21 -8.26
CA PRO A 197 -26.34 6.48 -9.26
C PRO A 197 -25.50 5.32 -9.84
N PRO A 198 -26.16 4.31 -10.44
CA PRO A 198 -25.47 3.14 -11.01
C PRO A 198 -24.36 3.48 -12.01
N GLU A 199 -24.59 4.49 -12.87
CA GLU A 199 -23.62 4.92 -13.88
C GLU A 199 -22.33 5.51 -13.25
N SER A 200 -22.45 6.25 -12.14
CA SER A 200 -21.27 6.78 -11.44
C SER A 200 -20.46 5.68 -10.79
N LEU A 201 -21.12 4.70 -10.16
CA LEU A 201 -20.41 3.57 -9.55
C LEU A 201 -19.75 2.69 -10.62
N LYS A 202 -20.41 2.45 -11.74
CA LYS A 202 -19.85 1.72 -12.88
C LYS A 202 -18.59 2.41 -13.41
N LYS A 203 -18.64 3.72 -13.65
CA LYS A 203 -17.49 4.51 -14.10
C LYS A 203 -16.35 4.48 -13.09
N ALA A 204 -16.65 4.56 -11.80
CA ALA A 204 -15.64 4.45 -10.74
C ALA A 204 -14.97 3.09 -10.70
N ILE A 205 -15.72 1.99 -10.88
CA ILE A 205 -15.18 0.63 -11.01
C ILE A 205 -14.22 0.55 -12.20
N GLU A 206 -14.59 1.10 -13.37
CA GLU A 206 -13.73 1.13 -14.55
C GLU A 206 -12.41 1.89 -14.27
N ILE A 207 -12.48 3.05 -13.61
CA ILE A 207 -11.29 3.86 -13.26
C ILE A 207 -10.35 3.08 -12.35
N VAL A 208 -10.86 2.49 -11.27
CA VAL A 208 -10.03 1.76 -10.30
C VAL A 208 -9.50 0.45 -10.89
N ASN A 209 -10.30 -0.25 -11.71
CA ASN A 209 -9.82 -1.42 -12.45
C ASN A 209 -8.72 -1.07 -13.45
N ASN A 210 -8.78 0.06 -14.14
CA ASN A 210 -7.72 0.51 -15.03
C ASN A 210 -6.41 0.76 -14.27
N LYS A 211 -6.48 1.34 -13.06
CA LYS A 211 -5.33 1.47 -12.15
C LYS A 211 -4.75 0.09 -11.80
N ARG A 212 -5.58 -0.89 -11.43
CA ARG A 212 -5.15 -2.25 -11.12
C ARG A 212 -4.54 -2.97 -12.34
N LYS A 213 -5.16 -2.86 -13.52
CA LYS A 213 -4.65 -3.42 -14.78
C LYS A 213 -3.26 -2.88 -15.12
N ALA A 214 -3.02 -1.59 -14.91
CA ALA A 214 -1.69 -0.99 -15.12
C ALA A 214 -0.64 -1.59 -14.16
N LEU A 215 -0.97 -1.77 -12.88
CA LEU A 215 -0.10 -2.45 -11.92
C LEU A 215 0.12 -3.94 -12.24
N GLN A 216 -0.91 -4.64 -12.73
CA GLN A 216 -0.75 -6.03 -13.21
C GLN A 216 0.24 -6.10 -14.39
N ARG A 217 0.14 -5.16 -15.33
CA ARG A 217 1.08 -5.07 -16.46
C ARG A 217 2.51 -4.85 -15.95
N LEU A 218 2.72 -3.94 -15.03
CA LEU A 218 4.01 -3.69 -14.39
C LEU A 218 4.57 -4.95 -13.72
N ASN A 219 3.77 -5.63 -12.92
CA ASN A 219 4.20 -6.81 -12.18
C ASN A 219 4.60 -7.98 -13.11
N ASN A 220 4.01 -8.10 -14.31
CA ASN A 220 4.37 -9.13 -15.26
C ASN A 220 5.80 -9.00 -15.79
N PHE A 221 6.39 -7.81 -15.83
CA PHE A 221 7.80 -7.65 -16.22
C PHE A 221 8.76 -8.28 -15.20
N ARG A 222 8.34 -8.38 -13.94
CA ARG A 222 9.16 -8.98 -12.87
C ARG A 222 9.15 -10.52 -12.89
N LYS A 223 8.31 -11.16 -13.73
CA LYS A 223 8.32 -12.61 -14.00
C LYS A 223 9.39 -13.01 -15.02
N LEU A 224 9.93 -12.08 -15.80
CA LEU A 224 10.92 -12.33 -16.84
C LEU A 224 12.26 -12.78 -16.23
N GLU A 225 13.04 -13.53 -17.02
CA GLU A 225 14.43 -13.89 -16.67
C GLU A 225 15.31 -12.62 -16.59
N ASN A 226 15.24 -11.78 -17.64
CA ASN A 226 15.86 -10.46 -17.66
C ASN A 226 14.86 -9.44 -17.11
N ILE A 227 15.03 -9.02 -15.86
CA ILE A 227 14.10 -8.14 -15.16
C ILE A 227 14.42 -6.69 -15.51
N PRO A 228 13.53 -5.96 -16.22
CA PRO A 228 13.84 -4.62 -16.73
C PRO A 228 13.63 -3.49 -15.72
N ILE A 229 13.11 -3.78 -14.53
CA ILE A 229 12.82 -2.82 -13.45
C ILE A 229 13.11 -3.46 -12.09
N SER A 230 13.65 -2.70 -11.14
CA SER A 230 13.96 -3.19 -9.78
C SER A 230 12.70 -3.38 -8.93
N GLY A 231 12.81 -4.23 -7.90
CA GLY A 231 11.75 -4.36 -6.88
C GLY A 231 11.56 -3.07 -6.08
N LYS A 232 12.62 -2.30 -5.85
CA LYS A 232 12.54 -0.96 -5.23
C LYS A 232 11.64 -0.04 -6.06
N ASP A 233 11.88 0.07 -7.36
CA ASP A 233 11.07 0.93 -8.23
C ASP A 233 9.61 0.44 -8.31
N ALA A 234 9.39 -0.86 -8.37
CA ALA A 234 8.05 -1.43 -8.34
C ALA A 234 7.33 -1.11 -7.01
N LEU A 235 8.01 -1.24 -5.87
CA LEU A 235 7.47 -0.85 -4.56
C LEU A 235 7.06 0.63 -4.54
N LEU A 236 7.94 1.54 -5.04
CA LEU A 236 7.65 2.97 -5.09
C LEU A 236 6.38 3.26 -5.87
N ILE A 237 6.21 2.62 -7.03
CA ILE A 237 5.00 2.75 -7.85
C ILE A 237 3.77 2.23 -7.10
N HIS A 238 3.85 1.06 -6.45
CA HIS A 238 2.76 0.53 -5.65
C HIS A 238 2.39 1.43 -4.47
N GLN A 239 3.37 2.09 -3.83
CA GLN A 239 3.12 3.05 -2.75
C GLN A 239 2.41 4.30 -3.28
N ILE A 240 2.84 4.87 -4.40
CA ILE A 240 2.24 6.06 -5.03
C ILE A 240 0.79 5.79 -5.46
N ALA A 241 0.44 4.56 -5.83
CA ALA A 241 -0.92 4.18 -6.23
C ALA A 241 -2.02 4.58 -5.21
N PHE A 242 -1.66 4.80 -3.95
CA PHE A 242 -2.61 5.19 -2.90
C PHE A 242 -2.78 6.70 -2.72
N TYR A 243 -1.94 7.51 -3.37
CA TYR A 243 -1.90 8.96 -3.16
C TYR A 243 -2.23 9.77 -4.41
N ASP A 244 -1.83 9.29 -5.58
CA ASP A 244 -2.01 10.03 -6.83
C ASP A 244 -3.42 9.88 -7.41
N ASP A 245 -3.78 10.75 -8.36
CA ASP A 245 -4.99 10.60 -9.16
C ASP A 245 -4.99 9.26 -9.91
N PRO A 246 -6.03 8.42 -9.79
CA PRO A 246 -6.02 7.07 -10.33
C PRO A 246 -5.91 7.01 -11.86
N THR A 247 -6.42 8.00 -12.58
CA THR A 247 -6.38 8.06 -14.05
C THR A 247 -4.98 8.49 -14.53
N ARG A 248 -4.42 9.54 -13.92
CA ARG A 248 -3.04 9.99 -14.16
C ARG A 248 -2.07 8.88 -13.84
N PHE A 249 -2.20 8.27 -12.68
CA PHE A 249 -1.37 7.15 -12.23
C PHE A 249 -1.38 6.00 -13.24
N ALA A 250 -2.57 5.51 -13.63
CA ALA A 250 -2.69 4.42 -14.61
C ALA A 250 -2.04 4.77 -15.96
N THR A 251 -2.19 6.03 -16.41
CA THR A 251 -1.57 6.53 -17.63
C THR A 251 -0.05 6.50 -17.54
N MET A 252 0.53 6.96 -16.43
CA MET A 252 1.97 7.04 -16.25
C MET A 252 2.59 5.66 -16.04
N VAL A 253 1.93 4.76 -15.32
CA VAL A 253 2.37 3.35 -15.23
C VAL A 253 2.36 2.67 -16.60
N ASN A 254 1.33 2.91 -17.43
CA ASN A 254 1.30 2.33 -18.78
C ASN A 254 2.40 2.90 -19.68
N LYS A 255 2.73 4.19 -19.63
CA LYS A 255 3.87 4.78 -20.34
C LYS A 255 5.20 4.14 -19.92
N LEU A 256 5.41 3.95 -18.61
CA LEU A 256 6.57 3.22 -18.13
C LEU A 256 6.58 1.77 -18.66
N CYS A 257 5.45 1.09 -18.66
CA CYS A 257 5.35 -0.27 -19.19
C CYS A 257 5.66 -0.33 -20.72
N ASP A 258 5.36 0.72 -21.49
CA ASP A 258 5.74 0.80 -22.92
C ASP A 258 7.28 0.87 -23.09
N GLU A 259 7.96 1.60 -22.20
CA GLU A 259 9.42 1.60 -22.11
C GLU A 259 9.95 0.20 -21.71
N LEU A 260 9.34 -0.42 -20.70
CA LEU A 260 9.74 -1.76 -20.24
C LEU A 260 9.55 -2.83 -21.33
N ASP A 261 8.55 -2.70 -22.21
CA ASP A 261 8.37 -3.56 -23.38
C ASP A 261 9.55 -3.42 -24.37
N ASN A 262 10.11 -2.22 -24.55
CA ASN A 262 11.30 -2.00 -25.38
C ASN A 262 12.54 -2.57 -24.68
N ARG A 263 12.74 -2.31 -23.39
CA ARG A 263 13.83 -2.89 -22.60
C ARG A 263 13.80 -4.43 -22.64
N LYS A 264 12.62 -5.03 -22.60
CA LYS A 264 12.44 -6.49 -22.77
C LYS A 264 12.91 -6.97 -24.14
N LYS A 265 12.56 -6.27 -25.25
CA LYS A 265 13.01 -6.62 -26.61
C LYS A 265 14.53 -6.55 -26.75
N GLU A 266 15.15 -5.59 -26.07
CA GLU A 266 16.60 -5.37 -26.04
C GLU A 266 17.31 -6.28 -25.03
N ASN A 267 16.57 -7.16 -24.31
CA ASN A 267 17.08 -8.03 -23.25
C ASN A 267 17.78 -7.26 -22.09
N VAL A 268 17.36 -6.04 -21.82
CA VAL A 268 17.89 -5.24 -20.70
C VAL A 268 17.43 -5.85 -19.37
N SER A 269 18.37 -5.99 -18.44
CA SER A 269 18.10 -6.36 -17.05
C SER A 269 18.77 -5.36 -16.12
N VAL A 270 18.09 -5.00 -15.02
CA VAL A 270 18.65 -4.19 -13.94
C VAL A 270 19.48 -5.02 -12.96
N PHE A 271 19.39 -6.35 -13.06
CA PHE A 271 20.12 -7.30 -12.21
C PHE A 271 21.12 -8.10 -13.03
N LYS A 272 22.18 -8.56 -12.37
CA LYS A 272 23.17 -9.48 -12.99
C LYS A 272 22.54 -10.86 -13.18
N LYS A 273 23.02 -11.60 -14.18
CA LYS A 273 22.59 -12.97 -14.41
C LYS A 273 22.87 -13.83 -13.18
N GLY A 274 21.87 -14.59 -12.74
CA GLY A 274 21.98 -15.46 -11.55
C GLY A 274 21.68 -14.77 -10.22
N THR A 275 21.29 -13.49 -10.22
CA THR A 275 20.77 -12.82 -9.01
C THR A 275 19.58 -13.59 -8.46
N LYS A 276 19.58 -13.83 -7.14
CA LYS A 276 18.52 -14.61 -6.47
C LYS A 276 17.21 -13.86 -6.40
N ARG A 277 16.15 -14.54 -6.79
CA ARG A 277 14.80 -13.99 -6.90
C ARG A 277 14.06 -14.17 -5.59
N ILE A 278 13.64 -13.07 -4.97
CA ILE A 278 13.01 -13.06 -3.64
C ILE A 278 11.56 -12.60 -3.76
N LEU A 279 10.65 -13.41 -3.20
CA LEU A 279 9.29 -13.00 -2.93
C LEU A 279 9.21 -12.46 -1.48
N LEU A 280 8.62 -11.28 -1.31
CA LEU A 280 8.26 -10.75 0.01
C LEU A 280 6.79 -11.03 0.31
N THR A 281 6.51 -11.50 1.53
CA THR A 281 5.15 -11.60 2.07
C THR A 281 5.10 -10.96 3.46
N GLY A 282 3.92 -10.72 4.01
CA GLY A 282 3.76 -10.19 5.36
C GLY A 282 3.07 -8.83 5.45
N THR A 283 3.55 -7.99 6.37
CA THR A 283 2.97 -6.68 6.66
C THR A 283 3.20 -5.67 5.54
N PRO A 284 2.27 -4.71 5.31
CA PRO A 284 2.42 -3.72 4.24
C PRO A 284 3.60 -2.78 4.48
N LEU A 285 4.24 -2.37 3.39
CA LEU A 285 5.34 -1.41 3.35
C LEU A 285 4.80 -0.04 2.93
N SER A 286 4.30 0.73 3.90
CA SER A 286 3.84 2.10 3.64
C SER A 286 5.01 3.04 3.39
N ILE A 287 4.79 4.06 2.57
CA ILE A 287 5.83 5.08 2.29
C ILE A 287 6.23 5.84 3.58
N PRO A 288 7.50 6.13 3.81
CA PRO A 288 8.72 5.82 3.06
C PRO A 288 9.49 4.59 3.57
N ASN A 289 8.81 3.50 3.92
CA ASN A 289 9.50 2.28 4.36
C ASN A 289 10.10 1.52 3.16
N TRP A 290 11.38 1.75 2.88
CA TRP A 290 12.15 1.17 1.77
C TRP A 290 13.29 0.26 2.23
N LYS A 291 13.52 0.18 3.55
CA LYS A 291 14.66 -0.48 4.19
C LYS A 291 14.89 -1.92 3.68
N ILE A 292 13.87 -2.75 3.70
CA ILE A 292 14.02 -4.18 3.36
C ILE A 292 14.32 -4.39 1.87
N HIS A 293 13.65 -3.67 0.97
CA HIS A 293 13.96 -3.74 -0.46
C HIS A 293 15.39 -3.27 -0.74
N HIS A 294 15.81 -2.19 -0.09
CA HIS A 294 17.18 -1.68 -0.24
C HIS A 294 18.21 -2.70 0.23
N ILE A 295 18.02 -3.32 1.39
CA ILE A 295 18.90 -4.35 1.93
C ILE A 295 18.97 -5.55 0.99
N ILE A 296 17.84 -6.11 0.55
CA ILE A 296 17.81 -7.29 -0.34
C ILE A 296 18.56 -7.00 -1.63
N GLU A 297 18.27 -5.88 -2.30
CA GLU A 297 18.83 -5.60 -3.62
C GLU A 297 20.28 -5.12 -3.59
N THR A 298 20.76 -4.60 -2.45
CA THR A 298 22.18 -4.28 -2.25
C THR A 298 23.02 -5.45 -1.74
N THR A 299 22.38 -6.52 -1.23
CA THR A 299 23.07 -7.74 -0.79
C THR A 299 23.03 -8.87 -1.84
N GLY A 300 22.55 -8.61 -3.06
CA GLY A 300 22.64 -9.56 -4.18
C GLY A 300 21.35 -10.34 -4.46
N GLY A 301 20.20 -9.94 -3.87
CA GLY A 301 18.88 -10.42 -4.24
C GLY A 301 18.15 -9.50 -5.22
N ALA A 302 17.07 -9.97 -5.80
CA ALA A 302 16.12 -9.21 -6.60
C ALA A 302 14.72 -9.44 -6.04
N VAL A 303 14.05 -8.40 -5.55
CA VAL A 303 12.66 -8.53 -5.12
C VAL A 303 11.78 -8.60 -6.36
N VAL A 304 11.16 -9.75 -6.59
CA VAL A 304 10.37 -9.99 -7.80
C VAL A 304 8.86 -9.94 -7.59
N CYS A 305 8.41 -10.05 -6.35
CA CYS A 305 6.99 -10.02 -6.01
C CYS A 305 6.80 -9.61 -4.54
N GLU A 306 5.80 -8.78 -4.26
CA GLU A 306 5.31 -8.49 -2.91
C GLU A 306 3.88 -9.05 -2.76
N GLU A 307 3.73 -10.16 -2.00
CA GLU A 307 2.42 -10.65 -1.55
C GLU A 307 1.99 -9.85 -0.32
N MET A 308 1.62 -8.59 -0.50
CA MET A 308 1.18 -7.68 0.56
C MET A 308 0.27 -6.57 0.01
N CYS A 309 -0.26 -5.70 0.88
CA CYS A 309 -1.16 -4.62 0.49
C CYS A 309 -0.52 -3.62 -0.49
N THR A 310 0.77 -3.33 -0.33
CA THR A 310 1.58 -2.50 -1.24
C THR A 310 2.25 -3.33 -2.33
N GLY A 311 1.50 -4.26 -2.92
CA GLY A 311 1.95 -5.20 -3.94
C GLY A 311 0.78 -5.89 -4.62
N ILE A 312 0.94 -7.18 -4.91
CA ILE A 312 -0.02 -8.01 -5.69
C ILE A 312 -1.41 -8.02 -5.06
N ARG A 313 -1.54 -8.14 -3.75
CA ARG A 313 -2.83 -8.24 -3.06
C ARG A 313 -3.78 -7.10 -3.40
N TYR A 314 -3.26 -5.88 -3.65
CA TYR A 314 -4.07 -4.74 -4.05
C TYR A 314 -4.61 -4.87 -5.48
N CYS A 315 -3.83 -5.38 -6.42
CA CYS A 315 -4.11 -5.25 -7.85
C CYS A 315 -4.49 -6.56 -8.56
N GLU A 316 -4.30 -7.74 -7.95
CA GLU A 316 -4.47 -9.02 -8.64
C GLU A 316 -5.92 -9.25 -9.10
N ALA A 317 -6.89 -9.01 -8.22
CA ALA A 317 -8.29 -9.18 -8.55
C ALA A 317 -8.95 -7.86 -8.98
N LEU A 318 -9.75 -7.93 -10.05
CA LEU A 318 -10.57 -6.83 -10.54
C LEU A 318 -12.00 -6.94 -9.97
N VAL A 319 -12.71 -5.81 -9.95
CA VAL A 319 -14.17 -5.80 -9.73
C VAL A 319 -14.85 -6.17 -11.04
N GLU A 320 -15.86 -7.02 -11.00
CA GLU A 320 -16.65 -7.38 -12.16
C GLU A 320 -17.45 -6.16 -12.68
N GLU A 321 -17.32 -5.84 -13.97
CA GLU A 321 -17.86 -4.62 -14.59
C GLU A 321 -19.27 -4.80 -15.22
N THR A 322 -19.87 -6.00 -15.08
CA THR A 322 -21.14 -6.38 -15.74
C THR A 322 -22.41 -5.88 -15.03
N GLY A 323 -22.29 -5.46 -13.77
CA GLY A 323 -23.42 -4.96 -12.99
C GLY A 323 -24.09 -3.71 -13.60
N THR A 324 -25.41 -3.65 -13.54
CA THR A 324 -26.26 -2.53 -14.04
C THR A 324 -27.01 -1.82 -12.92
N THR A 325 -27.15 -2.45 -11.76
CA THR A 325 -27.78 -1.90 -10.57
C THR A 325 -26.76 -1.72 -9.45
N ILE A 326 -27.06 -0.86 -8.48
CA ILE A 326 -26.22 -0.67 -7.29
C ILE A 326 -26.02 -2.03 -6.56
N ASP A 327 -27.07 -2.83 -6.40
CA ASP A 327 -26.97 -4.10 -5.70
C ASP A 327 -26.04 -5.12 -6.40
N GLU A 328 -26.13 -5.21 -7.73
CA GLU A 328 -25.22 -6.05 -8.51
C GLU A 328 -23.76 -5.60 -8.39
N MET A 329 -23.50 -4.30 -8.47
CA MET A 329 -22.15 -3.74 -8.33
C MET A 329 -21.62 -3.86 -6.90
N VAL A 330 -22.46 -3.67 -5.87
CA VAL A 330 -22.10 -3.95 -4.47
C VAL A 330 -21.73 -5.40 -4.27
N ASN A 331 -22.46 -6.34 -4.91
CA ASN A 331 -22.08 -7.76 -4.87
C ASN A 331 -20.73 -8.02 -5.55
N SER A 332 -20.43 -7.37 -6.66
CA SER A 332 -19.14 -7.46 -7.34
C SER A 332 -17.99 -6.88 -6.48
N LEU A 333 -18.22 -5.73 -5.85
CA LEU A 333 -17.31 -5.15 -4.86
C LEU A 333 -17.09 -6.11 -3.69
N THR A 334 -18.17 -6.67 -3.14
CA THR A 334 -18.12 -7.63 -2.02
C THR A 334 -17.26 -8.84 -2.36
N LYS A 335 -17.49 -9.45 -3.53
CA LYS A 335 -16.70 -10.59 -4.00
C LYS A 335 -15.21 -10.23 -4.09
N ARG A 336 -14.89 -9.07 -4.67
CA ARG A 336 -13.50 -8.63 -4.80
C ARG A 336 -12.87 -8.31 -3.44
N TYR A 337 -13.52 -7.52 -2.60
CA TYR A 337 -12.93 -6.98 -1.37
C TYR A 337 -12.89 -7.99 -0.22
N LEU A 338 -13.89 -8.85 -0.09
CA LEU A 338 -13.89 -9.91 0.91
C LEU A 338 -13.35 -11.24 0.36
N GLY A 339 -13.70 -11.59 -0.88
CA GLY A 339 -13.36 -12.89 -1.48
C GLY A 339 -11.90 -12.99 -1.93
N HIS A 340 -11.34 -11.93 -2.50
CA HIS A 340 -10.02 -11.96 -3.17
C HIS A 340 -8.90 -11.21 -2.44
N ILE A 341 -9.19 -10.46 -1.38
CA ILE A 341 -8.14 -9.92 -0.52
C ILE A 341 -7.86 -10.94 0.59
N ASN A 342 -6.77 -11.70 0.43
CA ASN A 342 -6.39 -12.73 1.40
C ASN A 342 -5.43 -12.11 2.44
N CYS A 343 -5.99 -11.43 3.45
CA CYS A 343 -5.25 -10.78 4.53
C CYS A 343 -5.12 -11.72 5.73
N ALA A 344 -4.08 -11.58 6.54
CA ALA A 344 -3.90 -12.34 7.79
C ALA A 344 -5.05 -12.16 8.79
N CYS A 345 -5.94 -11.17 8.62
CA CYS A 345 -7.11 -10.98 9.48
C CYS A 345 -8.17 -12.09 9.35
N PHE A 346 -8.11 -12.90 8.29
CA PHE A 346 -9.08 -13.98 8.09
C PHE A 346 -8.70 -15.29 8.78
N THR A 347 -9.70 -16.05 9.21
CA THR A 347 -9.52 -17.37 9.82
C THR A 347 -10.67 -18.32 9.46
N PRO A 348 -10.38 -19.54 8.91
CA PRO A 348 -9.07 -19.98 8.42
C PRO A 348 -8.61 -19.16 7.22
N ASN A 349 -7.30 -19.15 6.92
CA ASN A 349 -6.73 -18.35 5.83
C ASN A 349 -5.84 -19.19 4.89
N LYS A 350 -6.37 -20.36 4.48
CA LYS A 350 -5.64 -21.23 3.56
C LYS A 350 -5.38 -20.56 2.22
N GLU A 351 -6.28 -19.73 1.75
CA GLU A 351 -6.21 -19.02 0.48
C GLU A 351 -4.95 -18.14 0.39
N ARG A 352 -4.55 -17.46 1.47
CA ARG A 352 -3.31 -16.66 1.49
C ARG A 352 -2.08 -17.55 1.36
N ILE A 353 -2.07 -18.69 2.06
CA ILE A 353 -0.96 -19.64 1.99
C ILE A 353 -0.83 -20.20 0.56
N ASP A 354 -1.96 -20.57 -0.05
CA ASP A 354 -1.98 -21.04 -1.43
C ASP A 354 -1.50 -19.95 -2.41
N ASP A 355 -1.86 -18.68 -2.19
CA ASP A 355 -1.38 -17.54 -2.98
C ASP A 355 0.15 -17.37 -2.87
N ILE A 356 0.73 -17.42 -1.68
CA ILE A 356 2.17 -17.30 -1.48
C ILE A 356 2.91 -18.41 -2.27
N ILE A 357 2.45 -19.65 -2.18
CA ILE A 357 3.04 -20.79 -2.90
C ILE A 357 2.89 -20.62 -4.41
N ARG A 358 1.71 -20.20 -4.87
CA ARG A 358 1.43 -19.94 -6.29
C ARG A 358 2.32 -18.84 -6.83
N LEU A 359 2.40 -17.71 -6.14
CA LEU A 359 3.21 -16.55 -6.54
C LEU A 359 4.71 -16.88 -6.53
N ALA A 360 5.20 -17.64 -5.55
CA ALA A 360 6.59 -18.09 -5.54
C ALA A 360 6.95 -18.86 -6.82
N LYS A 361 6.04 -19.72 -7.30
CA LYS A 361 6.22 -20.46 -8.56
C LYS A 361 6.09 -19.56 -9.79
N GLU A 362 5.06 -18.70 -9.85
CA GLU A 362 4.81 -17.80 -10.98
C GLU A 362 5.94 -16.80 -11.22
N TYR A 363 6.56 -16.31 -10.14
CA TYR A 363 7.66 -15.36 -10.21
C TYR A 363 9.04 -16.04 -10.19
N ASN A 364 9.10 -17.38 -10.25
CA ASN A 364 10.33 -18.15 -10.16
C ASN A 364 11.20 -17.69 -8.97
N ALA A 365 10.59 -17.54 -7.79
CA ALA A 365 11.30 -17.12 -6.60
C ALA A 365 12.21 -18.24 -6.09
N ASP A 366 13.50 -17.93 -5.85
CA ASP A 366 14.45 -18.85 -5.24
C ASP A 366 14.18 -18.98 -3.73
N GLY A 367 13.61 -17.95 -3.11
CA GLY A 367 13.25 -17.94 -1.69
C GLY A 367 12.18 -16.90 -1.35
N VAL A 368 11.59 -17.08 -0.18
CA VAL A 368 10.55 -16.20 0.38
C VAL A 368 11.09 -15.53 1.63
N ILE A 369 10.83 -14.23 1.79
CA ILE A 369 11.04 -13.54 3.06
C ILE A 369 9.66 -13.17 3.63
N ASP A 370 9.33 -13.70 4.80
CA ASP A 370 8.14 -13.34 5.57
C ASP A 370 8.48 -12.18 6.50
N LEU A 371 8.00 -10.99 6.13
CA LEU A 371 8.34 -9.72 6.76
C LEU A 371 7.24 -9.25 7.69
N ASN A 372 7.53 -9.22 8.98
CA ASN A 372 6.59 -8.77 10.00
C ASN A 372 7.08 -7.49 10.69
N LEU A 373 6.18 -6.53 10.86
CA LEU A 373 6.44 -5.40 11.75
C LEU A 373 6.31 -5.86 13.21
N LYS A 374 7.22 -5.42 14.06
CA LYS A 374 7.17 -5.68 15.51
C LYS A 374 5.76 -5.43 16.05
N PHE A 375 5.28 -6.31 16.91
CA PHE A 375 3.94 -6.24 17.52
C PHE A 375 2.76 -6.39 16.55
N CYS A 376 2.97 -6.84 15.32
CA CYS A 376 1.90 -7.19 14.40
C CYS A 376 1.44 -8.64 14.64
N ASN A 377 0.71 -8.87 15.73
CA ASN A 377 0.36 -10.20 16.21
C ASN A 377 -0.29 -11.12 15.17
N ILE A 378 -1.13 -10.57 14.28
CA ILE A 378 -1.83 -11.41 13.29
C ILE A 378 -0.89 -11.97 12.23
N TYR A 379 0.03 -11.16 11.70
CA TYR A 379 1.01 -11.64 10.72
C TYR A 379 2.07 -12.51 11.37
N ASP A 380 2.55 -12.12 12.55
CA ASP A 380 3.56 -12.88 13.29
C ASP A 380 3.03 -14.28 13.65
N THR A 381 1.81 -14.38 14.16
CA THR A 381 1.19 -15.67 14.48
C THR A 381 0.91 -16.51 13.22
N GLU A 382 0.47 -15.90 12.11
CA GLU A 382 0.23 -16.60 10.85
C GLU A 382 1.53 -17.08 10.20
N GLY A 383 2.68 -16.44 10.49
CA GLY A 383 4.01 -16.83 10.04
C GLY A 383 4.33 -18.31 10.31
N TYR A 384 3.78 -18.89 11.39
CA TYR A 384 3.87 -20.34 11.65
C TYR A 384 3.33 -21.18 10.50
N PHE A 385 2.16 -20.82 9.95
CA PHE A 385 1.54 -21.55 8.85
C PHE A 385 2.26 -21.28 7.52
N VAL A 386 2.73 -20.05 7.31
CA VAL A 386 3.53 -19.67 6.13
C VAL A 386 4.81 -20.49 6.07
N GLU A 387 5.60 -20.49 7.15
CA GLU A 387 6.85 -21.25 7.22
C GLU A 387 6.63 -22.76 7.02
N LYS A 388 5.62 -23.32 7.70
CA LYS A 388 5.27 -24.73 7.60
C LYS A 388 4.94 -25.12 6.16
N ALA A 389 4.06 -24.36 5.50
CA ALA A 389 3.62 -24.66 4.14
C ALA A 389 4.75 -24.51 3.11
N LEU A 390 5.57 -23.48 3.22
CA LEU A 390 6.73 -23.29 2.34
C LEU A 390 7.75 -24.42 2.48
N ARG A 391 8.00 -24.87 3.70
CA ARG A 391 8.88 -26.03 3.99
C ARG A 391 8.33 -27.33 3.37
N GLU A 392 7.01 -27.58 3.45
CA GLU A 392 6.34 -28.73 2.84
C GLU A 392 6.45 -28.72 1.31
N HIS A 393 6.59 -27.53 0.71
CA HIS A 393 6.77 -27.33 -0.73
C HIS A 393 8.25 -27.18 -1.16
N ASN A 394 9.19 -27.36 -0.25
CA ASN A 394 10.64 -27.17 -0.47
C ASN A 394 11.01 -25.77 -0.96
N ILE A 395 10.28 -24.74 -0.52
CA ILE A 395 10.59 -23.34 -0.80
C ILE A 395 11.31 -22.75 0.40
N PRO A 396 12.57 -22.29 0.25
CA PRO A 396 13.32 -21.65 1.33
C PRO A 396 12.58 -20.42 1.87
N CYS A 397 12.51 -20.27 3.20
CA CYS A 397 11.85 -19.14 3.85
C CYS A 397 12.71 -18.55 4.95
N LEU A 398 12.76 -17.21 5.01
CA LEU A 398 13.37 -16.44 6.09
C LEU A 398 12.31 -15.55 6.75
N GLY A 399 12.00 -15.79 8.03
CA GLY A 399 11.17 -14.89 8.83
C GLY A 399 11.99 -13.70 9.35
N ILE A 400 11.47 -12.50 9.18
CA ILE A 400 12.07 -11.24 9.65
C ILE A 400 11.03 -10.47 10.46
N GLU A 401 11.43 -10.03 11.65
CA GLU A 401 10.70 -9.04 12.43
C GLU A 401 11.51 -7.74 12.47
N THR A 402 10.88 -6.60 12.20
CA THR A 402 11.53 -5.28 12.15
C THR A 402 10.55 -4.15 12.51
N ASP A 403 11.06 -2.93 12.63
CA ASP A 403 10.28 -1.70 12.78
C ASP A 403 10.77 -0.63 11.79
N TYR A 404 10.43 0.64 12.04
CA TYR A 404 10.83 1.75 11.17
C TYR A 404 12.16 2.40 11.54
N THR A 405 12.85 1.92 12.59
CA THR A 405 14.20 2.39 12.95
C THR A 405 15.26 1.75 12.05
N ASP A 406 16.44 2.36 11.97
CA ASP A 406 17.60 1.78 11.28
C ASP A 406 18.50 0.99 12.21
N GLU A 407 18.14 0.85 13.50
CA GLU A 407 18.97 0.21 14.53
C GLU A 407 19.27 -1.27 14.22
N ASP A 408 18.35 -1.95 13.54
CA ASP A 408 18.50 -3.37 13.17
C ASP A 408 19.04 -3.58 11.73
N ALA A 409 19.34 -2.51 10.97
CA ALA A 409 19.69 -2.60 9.56
C ALA A 409 20.89 -3.50 9.27
N GLU A 410 21.99 -3.41 10.03
CA GLU A 410 23.18 -4.25 9.83
C GLU A 410 22.92 -5.71 10.22
N GLN A 411 22.10 -5.95 11.25
CA GLN A 411 21.69 -7.33 11.60
C GLN A 411 20.83 -7.94 10.49
N LEU A 412 19.87 -7.18 9.95
CA LEU A 412 19.02 -7.61 8.84
C LEU A 412 19.85 -7.87 7.58
N LYS A 413 20.79 -6.99 7.26
CA LYS A 413 21.73 -7.17 6.14
C LYS A 413 22.53 -8.47 6.25
N THR A 414 23.03 -8.78 7.44
CA THR A 414 23.74 -10.04 7.70
C THR A 414 22.82 -11.25 7.51
N ARG A 415 21.61 -11.24 8.07
CA ARG A 415 20.65 -12.35 7.97
C ARG A 415 20.15 -12.56 6.54
N ILE A 416 19.80 -11.47 5.85
CA ILE A 416 19.32 -11.52 4.46
C ILE A 416 20.46 -11.95 3.53
N GLY A 417 21.68 -11.43 3.71
CA GLY A 417 22.85 -11.83 2.92
C GLY A 417 23.14 -13.33 3.05
N ALA A 418 23.19 -13.85 4.29
CA ALA A 418 23.37 -15.27 4.54
C ALA A 418 22.25 -16.13 3.91
N PHE A 419 20.98 -15.66 3.99
CA PHE A 419 19.88 -16.36 3.35
C PHE A 419 20.04 -16.41 1.82
N ILE A 420 20.38 -15.27 1.18
CA ILE A 420 20.59 -15.21 -0.28
C ILE A 420 21.75 -16.15 -0.72
N GLU A 421 22.86 -16.20 0.05
CA GLU A 421 23.98 -17.07 -0.24
C GLU A 421 23.64 -18.58 -0.12
N MET A 422 22.68 -18.92 0.73
CA MET A 422 22.20 -20.30 0.89
C MET A 422 21.27 -20.77 -0.23
N LEU A 423 20.69 -19.86 -1.00
CA LEU A 423 19.80 -20.21 -2.12
C LEU A 423 20.61 -20.81 -3.28
N ARG A 424 20.21 -21.98 -3.74
CA ARG A 424 20.92 -22.76 -4.77
C ARG A 424 20.49 -22.35 -6.18
#